data_10b30b2a36d9abf94e868b67691fc82b
#
_entry.id   10b30b2a36d9abf94e868b67691fc82b
#
_cell.length_a   1.000
_cell.length_b   1.000
_cell.length_c   1.000
_cell.angle_alpha   90.00
_cell.angle_beta   90.00
_cell.angle_gamma   90.00
#
_symmetry.space_group_name_H-M   'P 1'
#
loop_
_entity.id
_entity.type
_entity.pdbx_description
1 polymer ?
#
loop_
_entity_poly.entity_id
_entity_poly.type
_entity_poly.pdbx_seq_one_letter_code
_entity_poly.pdbx_strand_id
1 'polypeptide(L)'
;DHCDAMVCIMSAPQVTQLTRMGKLVMGRESSGLMALLKKLRPSAKNKDTGSETGAPSSAGAKQMAMLRRLPKLLRFIPGTAQDLRLFFLTMRYWLAGSEHNIEHLVKTLVHRYAQGPREPLRALAQPEDPIEYPEVGLYHPQMKNRISEQLSDLPGHGRKDQPVVGLLLLRSYLLAGNTAHYDAVIASLQARGLRVIPAFASGLDARPAMDR
;
A
#
# COMPACT_ATOMS: atom_id res chain seq x y z
N ASP A 1 28.57 -5.50 -11.84
CA ASP A 1 27.91 -4.31 -11.27
C ASP A 1 27.21 -3.49 -12.34
N HIS A 2 25.98 -3.93 -12.69
CA HIS A 2 25.19 -3.33 -13.79
C HIS A 2 23.88 -2.68 -13.30
N CYS A 3 23.68 -2.52 -11.97
CA CYS A 3 22.50 -1.93 -11.41
C CYS A 3 22.81 -0.62 -10.69
N ASP A 4 22.09 0.46 -11.01
CA ASP A 4 22.20 1.77 -10.35
C ASP A 4 21.54 1.77 -8.97
N ALA A 5 20.52 0.95 -8.77
CA ALA A 5 19.87 0.68 -7.50
C ALA A 5 19.30 -0.74 -7.45
N MET A 6 19.27 -1.33 -6.27
CA MET A 6 18.62 -2.62 -5.99
C MET A 6 17.76 -2.48 -4.74
N VAL A 7 16.46 -2.73 -4.89
CA VAL A 7 15.48 -2.60 -3.80
C VAL A 7 14.81 -3.94 -3.58
N CYS A 8 14.99 -4.50 -2.39
CA CYS A 8 14.37 -5.75 -1.97
C CYS A 8 13.24 -5.43 -0.98
N ILE A 9 11.99 -5.46 -1.47
CA ILE A 9 10.81 -5.07 -0.70
C ILE A 9 10.06 -6.32 -0.23
N MET A 10 9.56 -6.27 1.01
CA MET A 10 8.65 -7.29 1.59
C MET A 10 9.16 -8.73 1.44
N SER A 11 10.41 -8.93 1.76
CA SER A 11 11.06 -10.25 1.68
C SER A 11 11.63 -10.69 3.03
N ALA A 12 12.23 -11.88 3.07
CA ALA A 12 12.98 -12.35 4.24
C ALA A 12 14.08 -11.34 4.62
N PRO A 13 14.43 -11.21 5.90
CA PRO A 13 15.44 -10.25 6.36
C PRO A 13 16.76 -10.34 5.60
N GLN A 14 17.18 -11.54 5.24
CA GLN A 14 18.41 -11.78 4.48
C GLN A 14 18.36 -11.19 3.07
N VAL A 15 17.19 -11.24 2.42
CA VAL A 15 16.97 -10.64 1.09
C VAL A 15 16.85 -9.13 1.18
N THR A 16 16.15 -8.63 2.19
CA THR A 16 16.01 -7.17 2.42
C THR A 16 17.36 -6.51 2.65
N GLN A 17 18.31 -7.21 3.29
CA GLN A 17 19.69 -6.74 3.48
C GLN A 17 20.47 -6.54 2.17
N LEU A 18 20.04 -7.11 1.06
CA LEU A 18 20.63 -6.89 -0.26
C LEU A 18 20.28 -5.53 -0.88
N THR A 19 19.38 -4.78 -0.27
CA THR A 19 18.99 -3.45 -0.75
C THR A 19 20.18 -2.50 -0.77
N ARG A 20 20.41 -1.89 -1.94
CA ARG A 20 21.43 -0.86 -2.20
C ARG A 20 20.79 0.27 -2.99
N MET A 21 20.77 1.47 -2.42
CA MET A 21 20.15 2.66 -3.01
C MET A 21 21.03 3.87 -2.71
N GLY A 22 21.78 4.36 -3.69
CA GLY A 22 22.71 5.45 -3.49
C GLY A 22 23.75 5.12 -2.40
N LYS A 23 23.72 5.86 -1.29
CA LYS A 23 24.60 5.61 -0.12
C LYS A 23 24.01 4.60 0.89
N LEU A 24 22.75 4.21 0.75
CA LEU A 24 22.11 3.26 1.64
C LEU A 24 22.50 1.82 1.25
N VAL A 25 23.13 1.10 2.19
CA VAL A 25 23.43 -0.34 2.10
C VAL A 25 22.86 -1.02 3.34
N MET A 26 21.75 -1.72 3.22
CA MET A 26 21.00 -2.23 4.36
C MET A 26 21.78 -3.23 5.25
N GLY A 27 22.66 -4.04 4.70
CA GLY A 27 23.42 -5.05 5.46
C GLY A 27 24.59 -4.51 6.29
N ARG A 28 25.12 -3.35 5.95
CA ARG A 28 26.35 -2.79 6.57
C ARG A 28 26.10 -1.70 7.63
N GLU A 29 24.98 -0.99 7.56
CA GLU A 29 24.71 0.19 8.39
C GLU A 29 23.55 -0.01 9.40
N SER A 30 23.30 -1.26 9.82
CA SER A 30 22.18 -1.54 10.74
C SER A 30 22.26 -0.75 12.04
N SER A 31 23.47 -0.42 12.54
CA SER A 31 23.63 0.37 13.78
C SER A 31 23.26 1.84 13.59
N GLY A 32 23.68 2.48 12.50
CA GLY A 32 23.37 3.88 12.19
C GLY A 32 21.90 4.08 11.84
N LEU A 33 21.33 3.18 11.06
CA LEU A 33 19.93 3.16 10.69
C LEU A 33 19.03 2.94 11.90
N MET A 34 19.35 1.96 12.74
CA MET A 34 18.62 1.68 13.97
C MET A 34 18.75 2.82 14.99
N ALA A 35 19.90 3.49 15.06
CA ALA A 35 20.07 4.68 15.88
C ALA A 35 19.22 5.86 15.37
N LEU A 36 19.12 6.05 14.06
CA LEU A 36 18.27 7.06 13.43
C LEU A 36 16.79 6.77 13.68
N LEU A 37 16.36 5.53 13.45
CA LEU A 37 14.98 5.08 13.73
C LEU A 37 14.63 5.19 15.22
N LYS A 38 15.60 4.92 16.11
CA LYS A 38 15.44 5.06 17.56
C LYS A 38 15.31 6.53 18.00
N LYS A 39 16.05 7.45 17.34
CA LYS A 39 15.91 8.91 17.53
C LYS A 39 14.58 9.45 17.02
N LEU A 40 14.02 8.87 15.96
CA LEU A 40 12.76 9.26 15.36
C LEU A 40 11.54 8.62 16.04
N ARG A 41 11.77 7.63 16.92
CA ARG A 41 10.70 7.05 17.72
C ARG A 41 10.30 8.04 18.80
N PRO A 42 9.03 8.55 18.84
CA PRO A 42 8.59 9.38 19.93
C PRO A 42 8.82 8.62 21.25
N SER A 43 9.46 9.26 22.20
CA SER A 43 9.68 8.71 23.54
C SER A 43 8.32 8.40 24.16
N ALA A 44 7.87 7.16 24.05
CA ALA A 44 6.77 6.68 24.84
C ALA A 44 7.26 6.56 26.28
N LYS A 45 7.02 7.59 27.09
CA LYS A 45 7.09 7.49 28.54
C LYS A 45 6.19 6.32 28.96
N ASN A 46 6.81 5.37 29.64
CA ASN A 46 6.18 4.23 30.32
C ASN A 46 4.83 4.61 30.92
N LYS A 47 3.81 3.83 30.59
CA LYS A 47 2.81 3.38 31.54
C LYS A 47 2.57 1.91 31.26
N ASP A 48 3.24 1.07 32.05
CA ASP A 48 2.78 -0.27 32.37
C ASP A 48 1.37 -0.16 32.93
N THR A 49 0.44 -0.81 32.29
CA THR A 49 -0.65 -1.53 32.97
C THR A 49 -1.20 -2.55 31.97
N GLY A 50 -1.15 -3.79 32.38
CA GLY A 50 -1.58 -4.94 31.62
C GLY A 50 -3.06 -4.88 31.24
N SER A 51 -3.33 -5.32 30.04
CA SER A 51 -4.53 -6.05 29.67
C SER A 51 -4.26 -6.69 28.31
N GLU A 52 -3.95 -7.97 28.36
CA GLU A 52 -4.04 -8.85 27.18
C GLU A 52 -5.52 -9.08 26.91
N THR A 53 -6.04 -8.45 25.90
CA THR A 53 -7.17 -8.93 25.08
C THR A 53 -7.36 -7.97 23.91
N GLY A 54 -7.12 -8.42 22.69
CA GLY A 54 -7.57 -7.64 21.54
C GLY A 54 -6.69 -7.71 20.32
N ALA A 55 -7.08 -8.55 19.39
CA ALA A 55 -6.95 -8.51 17.93
C ALA A 55 -5.59 -8.18 17.29
N PRO A 56 -5.04 -9.06 16.44
CA PRO A 56 -3.79 -8.87 15.68
C PRO A 56 -3.84 -7.70 14.68
N SER A 57 -5.01 -7.09 14.45
CA SER A 57 -5.21 -5.96 13.55
C SER A 57 -4.55 -4.65 13.98
N SER A 58 -4.33 -4.43 15.27
CA SER A 58 -3.81 -3.14 15.77
C SER A 58 -2.30 -2.94 15.52
N ALA A 59 -1.52 -4.03 15.52
CA ALA A 59 -0.07 -3.96 15.29
C ALA A 59 0.27 -3.62 13.83
N GLY A 60 -0.40 -4.27 12.87
CA GLY A 60 -0.23 -4.00 11.44
C GLY A 60 -0.65 -2.58 11.06
N ALA A 61 -1.79 -2.10 11.58
CA ALA A 61 -2.25 -0.74 11.35
C ALA A 61 -1.29 0.32 11.92
N LYS A 62 -0.72 0.09 13.11
CA LYS A 62 0.31 0.96 13.70
C LYS A 62 1.59 0.98 12.89
N GLN A 63 2.02 -0.17 12.39
CA GLN A 63 3.19 -0.29 11.53
C GLN A 63 2.99 0.44 10.19
N MET A 64 1.81 0.32 9.58
CA MET A 64 1.44 1.06 8.37
C MET A 64 1.39 2.57 8.62
N ALA A 65 0.82 3.02 9.73
CA ALA A 65 0.78 4.44 10.09
C ALA A 65 2.20 5.00 10.28
N MET A 66 3.13 4.22 10.84
CA MET A 66 4.54 4.59 10.97
C MET A 66 5.21 4.71 9.59
N LEU A 67 5.02 3.73 8.71
CA LEU A 67 5.56 3.76 7.33
C LEU A 67 5.08 4.97 6.54
N ARG A 68 3.85 5.44 6.77
CA ARG A 68 3.29 6.65 6.14
C ARG A 68 3.94 7.94 6.64
N ARG A 69 4.38 7.99 7.89
CA ARG A 69 4.97 9.20 8.53
C ARG A 69 6.47 9.34 8.31
N LEU A 70 7.22 8.23 8.26
CA LEU A 70 8.68 8.23 8.14
C LEU A 70 9.21 9.04 6.94
N PRO A 71 8.69 8.91 5.71
CA PRO A 71 9.19 9.69 4.58
C PRO A 71 9.03 11.20 4.76
N LYS A 72 7.99 11.65 5.47
CA LYS A 72 7.76 13.07 5.76
C LYS A 72 8.79 13.63 6.75
N LEU A 73 9.12 12.86 7.79
CA LEU A 73 10.10 13.25 8.81
C LEU A 73 11.53 13.29 8.24
N LEU A 74 11.88 12.35 7.36
CA LEU A 74 13.21 12.26 6.75
C LEU A 74 13.43 13.30 5.65
N ARG A 75 12.41 14.03 5.20
CA ARG A 75 12.49 14.97 4.07
C ARG A 75 13.57 16.04 4.24
N PHE A 76 13.79 16.47 5.46
CA PHE A 76 14.70 17.59 5.80
C PHE A 76 16.10 17.16 6.24
N ILE A 77 16.36 15.85 6.31
CA ILE A 77 17.67 15.33 6.74
C ILE A 77 18.47 14.96 5.47
N PRO A 78 19.62 15.61 5.20
CA PRO A 78 20.43 15.31 4.03
C PRO A 78 21.21 14.00 4.14
N GLY A 79 21.77 13.54 3.03
CA GLY A 79 22.66 12.38 3.00
C GLY A 79 21.88 11.05 2.93
N THR A 80 22.39 10.02 3.60
CA THR A 80 21.83 8.64 3.62
C THR A 80 20.37 8.60 4.05
N ALA A 81 19.91 9.59 4.83
CA ALA A 81 18.52 9.71 5.23
C ALA A 81 17.57 9.91 4.04
N GLN A 82 18.03 10.52 2.94
CA GLN A 82 17.22 10.67 1.73
C GLN A 82 17.04 9.33 1.00
N ASP A 83 18.07 8.50 0.95
CA ASP A 83 17.97 7.16 0.36
C ASP A 83 17.07 6.25 1.22
N LEU A 84 17.16 6.39 2.54
CA LEU A 84 16.25 5.72 3.47
C LEU A 84 14.80 6.20 3.29
N ARG A 85 14.58 7.50 3.12
CA ARG A 85 13.27 8.07 2.82
C ARG A 85 12.70 7.45 1.54
N LEU A 86 13.51 7.35 0.50
CA LEU A 86 13.11 6.75 -0.77
C LEU A 86 12.81 5.25 -0.63
N PHE A 87 13.57 4.52 0.18
CA PHE A 87 13.25 3.12 0.49
C PHE A 87 11.84 2.99 1.11
N PHE A 88 11.50 3.81 2.11
CA PHE A 88 10.15 3.79 2.67
C PHE A 88 9.08 4.27 1.69
N LEU A 89 9.42 5.18 0.79
CA LEU A 89 8.51 5.60 -0.27
C LEU A 89 8.25 4.47 -1.27
N THR A 90 9.28 3.71 -1.67
CA THR A 90 9.10 2.52 -2.53
C THR A 90 8.23 1.46 -1.86
N MET A 91 8.38 1.27 -0.54
CA MET A 91 7.48 0.39 0.22
C MET A 91 6.02 0.86 0.18
N ARG A 92 5.77 2.18 0.29
CA ARG A 92 4.41 2.73 0.20
C ARG A 92 3.77 2.46 -1.16
N TYR A 93 4.48 2.73 -2.26
CA TYR A 93 4.01 2.41 -3.60
C TYR A 93 3.69 0.92 -3.74
N TRP A 94 4.59 0.06 -3.30
CA TRP A 94 4.42 -1.39 -3.39
C TRP A 94 3.19 -1.88 -2.62
N LEU A 95 3.02 -1.42 -1.38
CA LEU A 95 1.89 -1.81 -0.52
C LEU A 95 0.55 -1.29 -1.03
N ALA A 96 0.53 -0.13 -1.69
CA ALA A 96 -0.65 0.38 -2.35
C ALA A 96 -1.02 -0.40 -3.61
N GLY A 97 -0.03 -0.97 -4.33
CA GLY A 97 -0.17 -2.09 -5.28
C GLY A 97 -0.99 -1.84 -6.53
N SER A 98 -1.39 -0.60 -6.87
CA SER A 98 -2.05 -0.29 -8.13
C SER A 98 -1.03 -0.11 -9.26
N GLU A 99 -1.49 -0.23 -10.52
CA GLU A 99 -0.67 0.02 -11.71
C GLU A 99 0.02 1.39 -11.61
N HIS A 100 -0.74 2.45 -11.32
CA HIS A 100 -0.20 3.79 -11.09
C HIS A 100 0.94 3.79 -10.06
N ASN A 101 0.73 3.16 -8.91
CA ASN A 101 1.74 3.13 -7.86
C ASN A 101 2.99 2.36 -8.26
N ILE A 102 2.87 1.25 -8.97
CA ILE A 102 4.03 0.48 -9.46
C ILE A 102 4.80 1.27 -10.53
N GLU A 103 4.09 1.93 -11.44
CA GLU A 103 4.70 2.83 -12.42
C GLU A 103 5.51 3.93 -11.73
N HIS A 104 4.92 4.64 -10.76
CA HIS A 104 5.58 5.74 -10.05
C HIS A 104 6.67 5.27 -9.08
N LEU A 105 6.62 4.03 -8.60
CA LEU A 105 7.75 3.39 -7.93
C LEU A 105 8.96 3.30 -8.86
N VAL A 106 8.76 2.77 -10.08
CA VAL A 106 9.84 2.66 -11.08
C VAL A 106 10.34 4.05 -11.47
N LYS A 107 9.44 5.00 -11.76
CA LYS A 107 9.81 6.40 -12.04
C LYS A 107 10.64 7.02 -10.91
N THR A 108 10.29 6.77 -9.65
CA THR A 108 11.04 7.26 -8.49
C THR A 108 12.47 6.74 -8.49
N LEU A 109 12.66 5.45 -8.74
CA LEU A 109 13.99 4.83 -8.79
C LEU A 109 14.82 5.36 -9.95
N VAL A 110 14.24 5.44 -11.16
CA VAL A 110 14.91 5.97 -12.35
C VAL A 110 15.27 7.44 -12.15
N HIS A 111 14.31 8.27 -11.71
CA HIS A 111 14.53 9.71 -11.48
C HIS A 111 15.69 9.97 -10.52
N ARG A 112 15.85 9.14 -9.51
CA ARG A 112 16.88 9.36 -8.47
C ARG A 112 18.20 8.70 -8.76
N TYR A 113 18.22 7.50 -9.34
CA TYR A 113 19.41 6.64 -9.38
C TYR A 113 19.94 6.35 -10.76
N ALA A 114 19.23 6.61 -11.86
CA ALA A 114 19.75 6.37 -13.20
C ALA A 114 21.05 7.12 -13.44
N GLN A 115 22.08 6.42 -13.92
CA GLN A 115 23.43 6.96 -14.14
C GLN A 115 23.99 6.55 -15.51
N GLY A 116 25.07 7.22 -15.92
CA GLY A 116 25.76 6.95 -17.18
C GLY A 116 24.80 7.06 -18.37
N PRO A 117 24.75 6.08 -19.28
CA PRO A 117 23.87 6.12 -20.45
C PRO A 117 22.37 6.26 -20.13
N ARG A 118 21.94 5.95 -18.90
CA ARG A 118 20.56 6.03 -18.45
C ARG A 118 20.21 7.37 -17.80
N GLU A 119 21.17 8.24 -17.55
CA GLU A 119 20.96 9.53 -16.89
C GLU A 119 19.89 10.42 -17.57
N PRO A 120 19.79 10.48 -18.92
CA PRO A 120 18.77 11.26 -19.60
C PRO A 120 17.33 10.83 -19.23
N LEU A 121 17.11 9.57 -18.81
CA LEU A 121 15.80 9.06 -18.41
C LEU A 121 15.27 9.75 -17.14
N ARG A 122 16.12 10.38 -16.34
CA ARG A 122 15.70 11.14 -15.15
C ARG A 122 14.71 12.26 -15.48
N ALA A 123 14.92 12.95 -16.59
CA ALA A 123 14.02 14.03 -17.02
C ALA A 123 12.63 13.51 -17.41
N LEU A 124 12.57 12.30 -17.96
CA LEU A 124 11.32 11.66 -18.40
C LEU A 124 10.59 10.97 -17.25
N ALA A 125 11.32 10.52 -16.23
CA ALA A 125 10.79 9.77 -15.10
C ALA A 125 10.35 10.72 -13.95
N GLN A 126 9.28 11.48 -14.15
CA GLN A 126 8.72 12.35 -13.10
C GLN A 126 7.77 11.54 -12.21
N PRO A 127 8.10 11.27 -10.95
CA PRO A 127 7.24 10.53 -10.04
C PRO A 127 6.15 11.43 -9.45
N GLU A 128 4.98 10.86 -9.21
CA GLU A 128 3.91 11.45 -8.41
C GLU A 128 3.86 10.78 -7.02
N ASP A 129 3.19 11.39 -6.07
CA ASP A 129 3.02 10.79 -4.74
C ASP A 129 2.15 9.50 -4.80
N PRO A 130 2.39 8.52 -3.91
CA PRO A 130 1.58 7.30 -3.89
C PRO A 130 0.11 7.57 -3.64
N ILE A 131 -0.76 6.99 -4.46
CA ILE A 131 -2.19 6.96 -4.24
C ILE A 131 -2.49 5.92 -3.16
N GLU A 132 -3.18 6.34 -2.09
CA GLU A 132 -3.61 5.45 -1.03
C GLU A 132 -5.06 5.01 -1.28
N TYR A 133 -5.31 3.71 -1.12
CA TYR A 133 -6.62 3.11 -1.27
C TYR A 133 -7.15 2.64 0.09
N PRO A 134 -8.47 2.63 0.31
CA PRO A 134 -9.04 2.16 1.57
C PRO A 134 -8.67 0.70 1.87
N GLU A 135 -8.51 0.40 3.15
CA GLU A 135 -8.23 -0.96 3.63
C GLU A 135 -9.47 -1.87 3.52
N VAL A 136 -10.65 -1.28 3.66
CA VAL A 136 -11.95 -1.93 3.56
C VAL A 136 -12.86 -1.05 2.74
N GLY A 137 -13.60 -1.64 1.81
CA GLY A 137 -14.49 -0.87 0.95
C GLY A 137 -15.37 -1.75 0.07
N LEU A 138 -16.00 -1.09 -0.86
CA LEU A 138 -16.94 -1.65 -1.83
C LEU A 138 -16.38 -1.45 -3.22
N TYR A 139 -16.72 -2.37 -4.10
CA TYR A 139 -16.33 -2.32 -5.50
C TYR A 139 -17.57 -2.46 -6.39
N HIS A 140 -17.65 -1.68 -7.46
CA HIS A 140 -18.61 -1.94 -8.53
C HIS A 140 -18.14 -1.36 -9.86
N PRO A 141 -18.22 -2.09 -10.99
CA PRO A 141 -17.74 -1.59 -12.29
C PRO A 141 -18.44 -0.31 -12.78
N GLN A 142 -19.68 -0.07 -12.36
CA GLN A 142 -20.48 1.10 -12.75
C GLN A 142 -20.28 2.32 -11.84
N MET A 143 -19.57 2.20 -10.71
CA MET A 143 -19.22 3.37 -9.90
C MET A 143 -18.14 4.20 -10.59
N LYS A 144 -18.23 5.53 -10.48
CA LYS A 144 -17.29 6.47 -11.10
C LYS A 144 -15.82 6.14 -10.80
N ASN A 145 -15.52 5.82 -9.56
CA ASN A 145 -14.15 5.48 -9.11
C ASN A 145 -13.97 3.98 -8.91
N ARG A 146 -14.95 3.15 -9.26
CA ARG A 146 -14.99 1.70 -9.07
C ARG A 146 -14.86 1.22 -7.62
N ILE A 147 -14.30 2.02 -6.73
CA ILE A 147 -14.10 1.75 -5.29
C ILE A 147 -14.72 2.88 -4.48
N SER A 148 -15.45 2.53 -3.42
CA SER A 148 -16.00 3.46 -2.44
C SER A 148 -16.01 2.84 -1.04
N GLU A 149 -16.10 3.69 -0.03
CA GLU A 149 -16.33 3.28 1.36
C GLU A 149 -17.80 3.39 1.78
N GLN A 150 -18.68 3.89 0.91
CA GLN A 150 -20.09 4.17 1.22
C GLN A 150 -21.02 3.25 0.46
N LEU A 151 -21.93 2.59 1.18
CA LEU A 151 -22.98 1.73 0.59
C LEU A 151 -23.91 2.49 -0.36
N SER A 152 -24.14 3.79 -0.10
CA SER A 152 -24.97 4.66 -0.92
C SER A 152 -24.47 4.81 -2.37
N ASP A 153 -23.17 4.59 -2.60
CA ASP A 153 -22.58 4.72 -3.93
C ASP A 153 -22.84 3.50 -4.82
N LEU A 154 -23.27 2.38 -4.22
CA LEU A 154 -23.56 1.16 -4.98
C LEU A 154 -24.79 1.34 -5.86
N PRO A 155 -24.73 0.92 -7.13
CA PRO A 155 -25.91 0.86 -7.99
C PRO A 155 -27.04 0.03 -7.36
N GLY A 156 -28.25 0.59 -7.34
CA GLY A 156 -29.40 -0.06 -6.74
C GLY A 156 -29.46 -0.01 -5.21
N HIS A 157 -28.58 0.79 -4.56
CA HIS A 157 -28.73 1.08 -3.14
C HIS A 157 -30.13 1.65 -2.86
N GLY A 158 -30.82 1.12 -1.83
CA GLY A 158 -32.18 1.54 -1.48
C GLY A 158 -33.31 0.69 -2.10
N ARG A 159 -33.06 -0.16 -3.06
CA ARG A 159 -34.05 -1.16 -3.52
C ARG A 159 -34.20 -2.23 -2.44
N LYS A 160 -35.35 -2.20 -1.75
CA LYS A 160 -35.62 -3.13 -0.64
C LYS A 160 -36.37 -4.39 -1.10
N ASP A 161 -36.83 -4.39 -2.32
CA ASP A 161 -37.65 -5.45 -2.97
C ASP A 161 -36.80 -6.58 -3.57
N GLN A 162 -35.48 -6.41 -3.66
CA GLN A 162 -34.58 -7.39 -4.24
C GLN A 162 -33.80 -8.17 -3.17
N PRO A 163 -33.66 -9.49 -3.30
CA PRO A 163 -32.76 -10.27 -2.47
C PRO A 163 -31.33 -9.77 -2.59
N VAL A 164 -30.59 -9.79 -1.49
CA VAL A 164 -29.23 -9.25 -1.41
C VAL A 164 -28.22 -10.38 -1.35
N VAL A 165 -27.14 -10.25 -2.13
CA VAL A 165 -25.99 -11.14 -2.11
C VAL A 165 -24.74 -10.33 -1.78
N GLY A 166 -24.05 -10.68 -0.68
CA GLY A 166 -22.72 -10.22 -0.36
C GLY A 166 -21.68 -10.99 -1.20
N LEU A 167 -20.75 -10.27 -1.81
CA LEU A 167 -19.64 -10.86 -2.58
C LEU A 167 -18.32 -10.36 -2.02
N LEU A 168 -17.50 -11.25 -1.45
CA LEU A 168 -16.19 -10.91 -0.92
C LEU A 168 -15.13 -10.97 -2.02
N LEU A 169 -14.39 -9.89 -2.16
CA LEU A 169 -13.38 -9.70 -3.20
C LEU A 169 -11.98 -9.55 -2.61
N LEU A 170 -10.98 -9.96 -3.35
CA LEU A 170 -9.59 -9.72 -2.99
C LEU A 170 -9.16 -8.32 -3.47
N ARG A 171 -8.81 -7.45 -2.52
CA ARG A 171 -8.37 -6.08 -2.78
C ARG A 171 -7.23 -6.01 -3.80
N SER A 172 -6.28 -6.94 -3.75
CA SER A 172 -5.14 -6.99 -4.67
C SER A 172 -5.54 -7.10 -6.14
N TYR A 173 -6.58 -7.84 -6.47
CA TYR A 173 -7.11 -7.94 -7.83
C TYR A 173 -7.74 -6.62 -8.29
N LEU A 174 -8.45 -5.94 -7.38
CA LEU A 174 -9.09 -4.65 -7.66
C LEU A 174 -8.03 -3.59 -7.99
N LEU A 175 -6.98 -3.51 -7.18
CA LEU A 175 -5.91 -2.52 -7.35
C LEU A 175 -5.03 -2.81 -8.58
N ALA A 176 -4.84 -4.09 -8.92
CA ALA A 176 -4.14 -4.51 -10.14
C ALA A 176 -4.97 -4.35 -11.42
N GLY A 177 -6.25 -3.90 -11.32
CA GLY A 177 -7.13 -3.78 -12.49
C GLY A 177 -7.62 -5.13 -13.06
N ASN A 178 -7.29 -6.26 -12.41
CA ASN A 178 -7.70 -7.59 -12.86
C ASN A 178 -9.09 -7.96 -12.34
N THR A 179 -10.13 -7.30 -12.85
CA THR A 179 -11.49 -7.35 -12.31
C THR A 179 -12.52 -8.05 -13.19
N ALA A 180 -12.16 -8.45 -14.40
CA ALA A 180 -13.12 -8.99 -15.38
C ALA A 180 -13.97 -10.16 -14.86
N HIS A 181 -13.36 -11.05 -14.06
CA HIS A 181 -14.07 -12.17 -13.45
C HIS A 181 -15.08 -11.71 -12.37
N TYR A 182 -14.75 -10.68 -11.58
CA TYR A 182 -15.66 -10.08 -10.61
C TYR A 182 -16.81 -9.34 -11.32
N ASP A 183 -16.49 -8.58 -12.37
CA ASP A 183 -17.47 -7.85 -13.17
C ASP A 183 -18.50 -8.82 -13.78
N ALA A 184 -18.04 -9.96 -14.31
CA ALA A 184 -18.89 -11.00 -14.86
C ALA A 184 -19.82 -11.64 -13.81
N VAL A 185 -19.31 -11.93 -12.61
CA VAL A 185 -20.10 -12.47 -11.50
C VAL A 185 -21.16 -11.46 -11.05
N ILE A 186 -20.78 -10.19 -10.85
CA ILE A 186 -21.70 -9.11 -10.47
C ILE A 186 -22.82 -8.99 -11.51
N ALA A 187 -22.49 -8.88 -12.80
CA ALA A 187 -23.44 -8.77 -13.89
C ALA A 187 -24.39 -9.98 -13.95
N SER A 188 -23.85 -11.19 -13.76
CA SER A 188 -24.62 -12.44 -13.77
C SER A 188 -25.64 -12.52 -12.63
N LEU A 189 -25.28 -12.08 -11.44
CA LEU A 189 -26.17 -12.03 -10.28
C LEU A 189 -27.26 -10.96 -10.47
N GLN A 190 -26.88 -9.78 -10.95
CA GLN A 190 -27.81 -8.68 -11.23
C GLN A 190 -28.82 -9.03 -12.33
N ALA A 191 -28.39 -9.75 -13.37
CA ALA A 191 -29.29 -10.24 -14.43
C ALA A 191 -30.36 -11.20 -13.90
N ARG A 192 -30.14 -11.81 -12.73
CA ARG A 192 -31.11 -12.68 -12.04
C ARG A 192 -31.97 -11.93 -11.01
N GLY A 193 -31.95 -10.59 -11.03
CA GLY A 193 -32.73 -9.76 -10.13
C GLY A 193 -32.17 -9.66 -8.71
N LEU A 194 -30.90 -10.05 -8.49
CA LEU A 194 -30.26 -9.96 -7.19
C LEU A 194 -29.54 -8.60 -7.04
N ARG A 195 -29.61 -8.00 -5.86
CA ARG A 195 -28.80 -6.88 -5.48
C ARG A 195 -27.45 -7.38 -4.94
N VAL A 196 -26.36 -6.93 -5.50
CA VAL A 196 -25.03 -7.39 -5.11
C VAL A 196 -24.32 -6.32 -4.28
N ILE A 197 -23.71 -6.73 -3.17
CA ILE A 197 -22.84 -5.90 -2.33
C ILE A 197 -21.41 -6.46 -2.43
N PRO A 198 -20.61 -6.02 -3.40
CA PRO A 198 -19.23 -6.46 -3.56
C PRO A 198 -18.35 -5.71 -2.58
N ALA A 199 -17.83 -6.39 -1.57
CA ALA A 199 -17.00 -5.82 -0.52
C ALA A 199 -15.61 -6.44 -0.51
N PHE A 200 -14.62 -5.68 -0.08
CA PHE A 200 -13.23 -6.14 0.05
C PHE A 200 -12.58 -5.69 1.37
N ALA A 201 -11.58 -6.45 1.79
CA ALA A 201 -10.67 -6.10 2.87
C ALA A 201 -9.22 -6.28 2.41
N SER A 202 -8.27 -5.57 3.04
CA SER A 202 -6.84 -5.62 2.67
C SER A 202 -6.13 -6.90 3.11
N GLY A 203 -6.68 -7.60 4.09
CA GLY A 203 -6.13 -8.85 4.60
C GLY A 203 -6.94 -10.08 4.23
N LEU A 204 -6.51 -11.23 4.74
CA LEU A 204 -7.28 -12.48 4.64
C LEU A 204 -8.50 -12.50 5.56
N ASP A 205 -8.51 -11.62 6.57
CA ASP A 205 -9.66 -11.43 7.45
C ASP A 205 -10.68 -10.50 6.79
N ALA A 206 -11.75 -11.09 6.30
CA ALA A 206 -12.83 -10.37 5.63
C ALA A 206 -13.90 -9.80 6.60
N ARG A 207 -13.83 -10.11 7.91
CA ARG A 207 -14.79 -9.62 8.92
C ARG A 207 -14.98 -8.11 8.86
N PRO A 208 -13.94 -7.26 8.75
CA PRO A 208 -14.14 -5.81 8.65
C PRO A 208 -14.96 -5.36 7.43
N ALA A 209 -15.03 -6.18 6.38
CA ALA A 209 -15.86 -5.91 5.21
C ALA A 209 -17.29 -6.42 5.38
N MET A 210 -17.50 -7.41 6.25
CA MET A 210 -18.82 -7.99 6.53
C MET A 210 -19.60 -7.19 7.57
N ASP A 211 -18.91 -6.50 8.47
CA ASP A 211 -19.50 -5.73 9.57
C ASP A 211 -19.95 -4.31 9.14
N ARG A 212 -19.86 -3.98 7.84
CA ARG A 212 -20.31 -2.71 7.23
C ARG A 212 -21.71 -2.82 6.67
#